data_b255b9fef74becac0578ae22bf6a49ae
#
_entry.id   b255b9fef74becac0578ae22bf6a49ae
#
_cell.length_a   1.000
_cell.length_b   1.000
_cell.length_c   1.000
_cell.angle_alpha   90.00
_cell.angle_beta   90.00
_cell.angle_gamma   90.00
#
_symmetry.space_group_name_H-M   'P 1'
#
loop_
_entity.id
_entity.type
_entity.pdbx_description
1 polymer ?
#
loop_
_entity_poly.entity_id
_entity_poly.type
_entity_poly.pdbx_seq_one_letter_code
_entity_poly.pdbx_strand_id
1 'polypeptide(L)'
;MNTQNFKSIWVPNTRADAWDMALMLSNNNNRDAMDLLRCHASFGHHWGYDMGQVMVNTTSIKGKPTMRADAIAGIAYNSGLVERIQITHHDAEACVIECVRSDDASKTVHKQVFTMQQAHQMGLTNNSNWKRMPLQMMRA
;
A
#
# COMPACT_ATOMS: atom_id res chain seq x y z
N MET A 1 -2.34 34.03 4.03
CA MET A 1 -2.42 32.91 4.98
C MET A 1 -1.08 32.18 5.01
N ASN A 2 -0.36 32.26 6.14
CA ASN A 2 0.88 31.51 6.31
C ASN A 2 0.53 30.02 6.42
N THR A 3 0.75 29.28 5.36
CA THR A 3 0.87 27.82 5.44
C THR A 3 2.16 27.53 6.20
N GLN A 4 2.06 27.39 7.51
CA GLN A 4 3.13 26.78 8.29
C GLN A 4 3.32 25.37 7.70
N ASN A 5 4.42 25.18 6.98
CA ASN A 5 4.90 23.85 6.62
C ASN A 5 5.23 23.12 7.93
N PHE A 6 4.27 22.40 8.49
CA PHE A 6 4.52 21.47 9.58
C PHE A 6 5.47 20.39 9.05
N LYS A 7 6.75 20.57 9.30
CA LYS A 7 7.72 19.52 9.04
C LYS A 7 7.37 18.37 9.96
N SER A 8 7.03 17.23 9.41
CA SER A 8 6.71 16.05 10.20
C SER A 8 7.86 15.72 11.15
N ILE A 9 7.54 15.44 12.41
CA ILE A 9 8.52 14.98 13.41
C ILE A 9 9.09 13.59 13.07
N TRP A 10 8.47 12.88 12.17
CA TRP A 10 8.84 11.51 11.74
C TRP A 10 9.83 11.47 10.56
N VAL A 11 10.44 12.62 10.21
CA VAL A 11 11.51 12.69 9.20
C VAL A 11 12.86 12.58 9.90
N PRO A 12 13.57 11.46 9.74
CA PRO A 12 14.89 11.29 10.37
C PRO A 12 15.94 12.19 9.71
N ASN A 13 16.80 12.79 10.50
CA ASN A 13 17.93 13.60 10.01
C ASN A 13 19.21 12.79 9.93
N THR A 14 19.35 11.75 10.76
CA THR A 14 20.52 10.87 10.83
C THR A 14 20.09 9.40 10.80
N ARG A 15 21.06 8.51 10.60
CA ARG A 15 20.82 7.06 10.70
C ARG A 15 20.39 6.63 12.11
N ALA A 16 20.94 7.28 13.14
CA ALA A 16 20.56 7.00 14.53
C ALA A 16 19.09 7.42 14.76
N ASP A 17 18.71 8.63 14.32
CA ASP A 17 17.31 9.08 14.43
C ASP A 17 16.34 8.11 13.73
N ALA A 18 16.73 7.62 12.55
CA ALA A 18 15.90 6.67 11.81
C ALA A 18 15.68 5.36 12.59
N TRP A 19 16.73 4.86 13.24
CA TRP A 19 16.66 3.67 14.06
C TRP A 19 15.78 3.88 15.30
N ASP A 20 15.98 4.98 16.02
CA ASP A 20 15.23 5.33 17.21
C ASP A 20 13.73 5.54 16.89
N MET A 21 13.42 6.22 15.80
CA MET A 21 12.05 6.38 15.31
C MET A 21 11.41 5.03 14.97
N ALA A 22 12.13 4.17 14.25
CA ALA A 22 11.63 2.87 13.87
C ALA A 22 11.37 1.98 15.10
N LEU A 23 12.25 2.00 16.10
CA LEU A 23 12.05 1.30 17.36
C LEU A 23 10.81 1.80 18.11
N MET A 24 10.64 3.12 18.20
CA MET A 24 9.49 3.73 18.86
C MET A 24 8.17 3.31 18.19
N LEU A 25 8.10 3.40 16.87
CA LEU A 25 6.92 3.02 16.10
C LEU A 25 6.62 1.50 16.11
N SER A 26 7.63 0.69 16.37
CA SER A 26 7.54 -0.77 16.44
C SER A 26 7.46 -1.32 17.88
N ASN A 27 7.12 -0.48 18.85
CA ASN A 27 7.06 -0.84 20.27
C ASN A 27 8.34 -1.54 20.77
N ASN A 28 9.50 -1.03 20.37
CA ASN A 28 10.83 -1.56 20.66
C ASN A 28 11.08 -2.99 20.15
N ASN A 29 10.35 -3.42 19.13
CA ASN A 29 10.61 -4.69 18.46
C ASN A 29 11.67 -4.49 17.36
N ASN A 30 12.88 -5.02 17.56
CA ASN A 30 13.99 -4.85 16.61
C ASN A 30 13.71 -5.41 15.21
N ARG A 31 12.97 -6.50 15.09
CA ARG A 31 12.61 -7.09 13.80
C ARG A 31 11.68 -6.19 13.02
N ASP A 32 10.62 -5.73 13.67
CA ASP A 32 9.63 -4.85 13.06
C ASP A 32 10.23 -3.48 12.73
N ALA A 33 11.12 -2.96 13.60
CA ALA A 33 11.89 -1.75 13.34
C ALA A 33 12.79 -1.89 12.11
N MET A 34 13.47 -3.02 11.94
CA MET A 34 14.31 -3.28 10.77
C MET A 34 13.46 -3.38 9.49
N ASP A 35 12.30 -4.03 9.56
CA ASP A 35 11.38 -4.12 8.42
C ASP A 35 10.81 -2.74 8.06
N LEU A 36 10.47 -1.90 9.04
CA LEU A 36 10.04 -0.52 8.82
C LEU A 36 11.14 0.32 8.16
N LEU A 37 12.38 0.18 8.59
CA LEU A 37 13.53 0.87 7.96
C LEU A 37 13.73 0.44 6.50
N ARG A 38 13.59 -0.85 6.20
CA ARG A 38 13.66 -1.34 4.81
C ARG A 38 12.55 -0.76 3.95
N CYS A 39 11.33 -0.69 4.48
CA CYS A 39 10.20 -0.06 3.81
C CYS A 39 10.45 1.44 3.59
N HIS A 40 10.99 2.15 4.59
CA HIS A 40 11.33 3.57 4.46
C HIS A 40 12.42 3.81 3.41
N ALA A 41 13.47 2.99 3.39
CA ALA A 41 14.51 3.07 2.38
C ALA A 41 14.00 2.79 0.96
N SER A 42 13.01 1.90 0.82
CA SER A 42 12.46 1.53 -0.48
C SER A 42 11.40 2.51 -0.99
N PHE A 43 10.56 3.05 -0.12
CA PHE A 43 9.38 3.83 -0.51
C PHE A 43 9.35 5.24 0.07
N GLY A 44 9.90 5.47 1.27
CA GLY A 44 9.83 6.76 1.94
C GLY A 44 10.46 7.87 1.12
N HIS A 45 11.70 7.67 0.68
CA HIS A 45 12.41 8.65 -0.14
C HIS A 45 11.75 8.86 -1.51
N HIS A 46 11.30 7.80 -2.16
CA HIS A 46 10.73 7.85 -3.49
C HIS A 46 9.37 8.57 -3.54
N TRP A 47 8.53 8.33 -2.52
CA TRP A 47 7.18 8.89 -2.45
C TRP A 47 7.05 10.09 -1.50
N GLY A 48 8.16 10.52 -0.89
CA GLY A 48 8.16 11.61 0.07
C GLY A 48 7.43 11.27 1.38
N TYR A 49 7.35 9.99 1.73
CA TYR A 49 6.72 9.55 2.98
C TYR A 49 7.67 9.72 4.15
N ASP A 50 7.18 10.27 5.25
CA ASP A 50 7.85 10.18 6.53
C ASP A 50 7.72 8.76 7.15
N MET A 51 8.42 8.51 8.25
CA MET A 51 8.45 7.19 8.88
C MET A 51 7.06 6.71 9.32
N GLY A 52 6.20 7.61 9.81
CA GLY A 52 4.83 7.30 10.21
C GLY A 52 3.97 6.92 9.01
N GLN A 53 4.09 7.66 7.90
CA GLN A 53 3.38 7.35 6.66
C GLN A 53 3.83 6.02 6.06
N VAL A 54 5.13 5.71 6.11
CA VAL A 54 5.65 4.41 5.69
C VAL A 54 5.03 3.29 6.51
N MET A 55 4.94 3.45 7.83
CA MET A 55 4.38 2.44 8.72
C MET A 55 2.93 2.08 8.36
N VAL A 56 2.10 3.06 7.99
CA VAL A 56 0.68 2.81 7.67
C VAL A 56 0.45 2.38 6.22
N ASN A 57 1.32 2.79 5.29
CA ASN A 57 1.15 2.57 3.85
C ASN A 57 1.93 1.37 3.30
N THR A 58 2.81 0.77 4.11
CA THR A 58 3.66 -0.33 3.67
C THR A 58 3.59 -1.51 4.64
N THR A 59 4.11 -2.63 4.21
CA THR A 59 4.30 -3.83 5.02
C THR A 59 5.52 -4.60 4.53
N SER A 60 6.04 -5.50 5.36
CA SER A 60 7.10 -6.44 4.96
C SER A 60 6.50 -7.83 4.78
N ILE A 61 6.61 -8.38 3.58
CA ILE A 61 6.17 -9.74 3.27
C ILE A 61 7.41 -10.60 3.07
N LYS A 62 7.69 -11.51 4.01
CA LYS A 62 8.88 -12.38 4.00
C LYS A 62 10.19 -11.56 3.87
N GLY A 63 10.28 -10.44 4.57
CA GLY A 63 11.43 -9.53 4.54
C GLY A 63 11.52 -8.62 3.30
N LYS A 64 10.54 -8.67 2.39
CA LYS A 64 10.49 -7.81 1.22
C LYS A 64 9.55 -6.64 1.48
N PRO A 65 10.03 -5.39 1.36
CA PRO A 65 9.18 -4.20 1.41
C PRO A 65 8.07 -4.26 0.36
N THR A 66 6.86 -4.03 0.78
CA THR A 66 5.67 -4.09 -0.08
C THR A 66 4.76 -2.91 0.26
N MET A 67 4.25 -2.24 -0.75
CA MET A 67 3.26 -1.18 -0.58
C MET A 67 1.86 -1.79 -0.49
N ARG A 68 1.00 -1.24 0.37
CA ARG A 68 -0.39 -1.68 0.50
C ARG A 68 -1.21 -1.24 -0.71
N ALA A 69 -2.22 -2.02 -1.09
CA ALA A 69 -3.04 -1.75 -2.28
C ALA A 69 -3.80 -0.42 -2.18
N ASP A 70 -4.31 -0.08 -0.99
CA ASP A 70 -4.96 1.21 -0.73
C ASP A 70 -4.02 2.40 -0.86
N ALA A 71 -2.75 2.25 -0.45
CA ALA A 71 -1.73 3.27 -0.64
C ALA A 71 -1.38 3.47 -2.13
N ILE A 72 -1.27 2.38 -2.90
CA ILE A 72 -1.05 2.44 -4.36
C ILE A 72 -2.21 3.18 -5.04
N ALA A 73 -3.45 2.85 -4.68
CA ALA A 73 -4.62 3.54 -5.20
C ALA A 73 -4.62 5.04 -4.86
N GLY A 74 -4.26 5.39 -3.60
CA GLY A 74 -4.11 6.79 -3.17
C GLY A 74 -3.06 7.56 -3.98
N ILE A 75 -1.90 6.95 -4.25
CA ILE A 75 -0.85 7.55 -5.10
C ILE A 75 -1.38 7.76 -6.52
N ALA A 76 -2.06 6.76 -7.08
CA ALA A 76 -2.63 6.85 -8.42
C ALA A 76 -3.64 8.01 -8.55
N TYR A 77 -4.53 8.17 -7.58
CA TYR A 77 -5.45 9.31 -7.53
C TYR A 77 -4.72 10.65 -7.38
N ASN A 78 -3.76 10.74 -6.47
CA ASN A 78 -3.02 11.98 -6.22
C ASN A 78 -2.11 12.39 -7.39
N SER A 79 -1.75 11.47 -8.28
CA SER A 79 -0.99 11.78 -9.49
C SER A 79 -1.75 12.64 -10.50
N GLY A 80 -3.09 12.70 -10.39
CA GLY A 80 -3.97 13.35 -11.37
C GLY A 80 -4.13 12.57 -12.69
N LEU A 81 -3.46 11.42 -12.83
CA LEU A 81 -3.52 10.58 -14.03
C LEU A 81 -4.71 9.60 -14.03
N VAL A 82 -5.40 9.49 -12.91
CA VAL A 82 -6.56 8.61 -12.76
C VAL A 82 -7.80 9.46 -12.51
N GLU A 83 -8.78 9.28 -13.36
CA GLU A 83 -10.10 9.90 -13.21
C GLU A 83 -10.97 9.09 -12.25
N ARG A 84 -10.92 7.76 -12.39
CA ARG A 84 -11.77 6.85 -11.61
C ARG A 84 -11.09 5.48 -11.42
N ILE A 85 -11.11 4.97 -10.20
CA ILE A 85 -10.90 3.55 -9.87
C ILE A 85 -12.14 3.10 -9.10
N GLN A 86 -12.76 2.02 -9.53
CA GLN A 86 -14.02 1.57 -8.98
C GLN A 86 -14.09 0.05 -8.97
N ILE A 87 -14.55 -0.52 -7.85
CA ILE A 87 -14.95 -1.92 -7.78
C ILE A 87 -16.36 -2.01 -8.33
N THR A 88 -16.53 -2.66 -9.49
CA THR A 88 -17.82 -2.78 -10.18
C THR A 88 -18.52 -4.10 -9.89
N HIS A 89 -17.78 -5.11 -9.44
CA HIS A 89 -18.32 -6.38 -9.00
C HIS A 89 -17.45 -6.96 -7.88
N HIS A 90 -18.08 -7.52 -6.85
CA HIS A 90 -17.36 -8.14 -5.74
C HIS A 90 -18.28 -9.14 -5.02
N ASP A 91 -18.02 -10.43 -5.23
CA ASP A 91 -18.72 -11.53 -4.58
C ASP A 91 -17.76 -12.65 -4.15
N ALA A 92 -18.27 -13.83 -3.85
CA ALA A 92 -17.48 -14.99 -3.43
C ALA A 92 -16.63 -15.60 -4.57
N GLU A 93 -16.93 -15.29 -5.81
CA GLU A 93 -16.29 -15.89 -6.99
C GLU A 93 -15.29 -14.96 -7.65
N ALA A 94 -15.59 -13.65 -7.69
CA ALA A 94 -14.77 -12.69 -8.40
C ALA A 94 -14.80 -11.28 -7.78
N CYS A 95 -13.71 -10.55 -8.00
CA CYS A 95 -13.63 -9.10 -7.82
C CYS A 95 -13.26 -8.46 -9.15
N VAL A 96 -14.00 -7.42 -9.54
CA VAL A 96 -13.79 -6.68 -10.78
C VAL A 96 -13.50 -5.23 -10.44
N ILE A 97 -12.37 -4.73 -10.92
CA ILE A 97 -11.95 -3.34 -10.76
C ILE A 97 -11.87 -2.71 -12.14
N GLU A 98 -12.42 -1.51 -12.26
CA GLU A 98 -12.33 -0.69 -13.45
C GLU A 98 -11.58 0.61 -13.15
N CYS A 99 -10.73 1.01 -14.08
CA CYS A 99 -9.97 2.24 -14.02
C CYS A 99 -10.14 3.04 -15.31
N VAL A 100 -10.32 4.34 -15.17
CA VAL A 100 -10.31 5.29 -16.28
C VAL A 100 -9.19 6.28 -16.05
N ARG A 101 -8.35 6.50 -17.07
CA ARG A 101 -7.28 7.49 -17.04
C ARG A 101 -7.80 8.86 -17.42
N SER A 102 -7.32 9.90 -16.72
CA SER A 102 -7.68 11.29 -17.00
C SER A 102 -7.02 11.84 -18.28
N ASP A 103 -5.82 11.32 -18.61
CA ASP A 103 -5.03 11.70 -19.78
C ASP A 103 -5.42 10.93 -21.07
N ASP A 104 -6.35 9.98 -21.00
CA ASP A 104 -6.89 9.29 -22.16
C ASP A 104 -8.14 9.99 -22.69
N ALA A 105 -8.02 10.64 -23.84
CA ALA A 105 -9.12 11.36 -24.49
C ALA A 105 -10.31 10.44 -24.86
N SER A 106 -10.06 9.16 -25.13
CA SER A 106 -11.09 8.17 -25.46
C SER A 106 -11.82 7.64 -24.22
N LYS A 107 -11.32 7.96 -23.02
CA LYS A 107 -11.87 7.47 -21.73
C LYS A 107 -12.01 5.95 -21.69
N THR A 108 -11.01 5.25 -22.21
CA THR A 108 -10.97 3.80 -22.23
C THR A 108 -11.09 3.25 -20.82
N VAL A 109 -12.01 2.30 -20.63
CA VAL A 109 -12.18 1.59 -19.36
C VAL A 109 -11.21 0.42 -19.32
N HIS A 110 -10.21 0.52 -18.45
CA HIS A 110 -9.30 -0.60 -18.15
C HIS A 110 -9.92 -1.46 -17.07
N LYS A 111 -10.16 -2.72 -17.39
CA LYS A 111 -10.82 -3.67 -16.51
C LYS A 111 -9.85 -4.77 -16.08
N GLN A 112 -9.80 -5.02 -14.77
CA GLN A 112 -9.07 -6.13 -14.17
C GLN A 112 -10.05 -7.02 -13.42
N VAL A 113 -9.96 -8.32 -13.67
CA VAL A 113 -10.76 -9.34 -13.00
C VAL A 113 -9.82 -10.26 -12.23
N PHE A 114 -10.13 -10.49 -10.97
CA PHE A 114 -9.46 -11.48 -10.12
C PHE A 114 -10.50 -12.45 -9.58
N THR A 115 -10.26 -13.76 -9.77
CA THR A 115 -11.23 -14.80 -9.39
C THR A 115 -10.73 -15.66 -8.24
N MET A 116 -11.65 -16.27 -7.49
CA MET A 116 -11.33 -17.26 -6.47
C MET A 116 -10.57 -18.45 -7.07
N GLN A 117 -10.90 -18.84 -8.30
CA GLN A 117 -10.18 -19.90 -9.02
C GLN A 117 -8.70 -19.55 -9.22
N GLN A 118 -8.41 -18.31 -9.62
CA GLN A 118 -7.01 -17.84 -9.74
C GLN A 118 -6.30 -17.86 -8.37
N ALA A 119 -6.97 -17.42 -7.30
CA ALA A 119 -6.43 -17.48 -5.95
C ALA A 119 -6.08 -18.93 -5.53
N HIS A 120 -6.93 -19.90 -5.85
CA HIS A 120 -6.66 -21.32 -5.61
C HIS A 120 -5.46 -21.83 -6.42
N GLN A 121 -5.39 -21.51 -7.71
CA GLN A 121 -4.27 -21.92 -8.58
C GLN A 121 -2.93 -21.33 -8.11
N MET A 122 -2.94 -20.11 -7.57
CA MET A 122 -1.77 -19.46 -6.99
C MET A 122 -1.43 -19.95 -5.58
N GLY A 123 -2.21 -20.86 -4.98
CA GLY A 123 -2.03 -21.37 -3.62
C GLY A 123 -2.32 -20.35 -2.50
N LEU A 124 -2.91 -19.21 -2.80
CA LEU A 124 -3.19 -18.13 -1.84
C LEU A 124 -4.21 -18.54 -0.80
N THR A 125 -5.18 -19.34 -1.18
CA THR A 125 -6.28 -19.79 -0.31
C THR A 125 -5.83 -20.73 0.82
N ASN A 126 -4.59 -21.20 0.79
CA ASN A 126 -3.99 -21.95 1.89
C ASN A 126 -3.58 -21.06 3.07
N ASN A 127 -3.46 -19.76 2.87
CA ASN A 127 -3.14 -18.78 3.90
C ASN A 127 -4.33 -18.56 4.85
N SER A 128 -4.05 -18.35 6.14
CA SER A 128 -5.07 -18.13 7.17
C SER A 128 -5.97 -16.93 6.90
N ASN A 129 -5.44 -15.84 6.34
CA ASN A 129 -6.22 -14.65 6.00
C ASN A 129 -7.22 -14.93 4.90
N TRP A 130 -6.83 -15.68 3.86
CA TRP A 130 -7.73 -16.10 2.78
C TRP A 130 -8.83 -17.01 3.28
N LYS A 131 -8.54 -17.89 4.26
CA LYS A 131 -9.55 -18.77 4.88
C LYS A 131 -10.57 -18.01 5.72
N ARG A 132 -10.12 -16.95 6.43
CA ARG A 132 -10.98 -16.16 7.33
C ARG A 132 -11.73 -15.04 6.63
N MET A 133 -11.11 -14.40 5.65
CA MET A 133 -11.60 -13.17 5.01
C MET A 133 -11.39 -13.21 3.49
N PRO A 134 -11.95 -14.23 2.78
CA PRO A 134 -11.69 -14.41 1.35
C PRO A 134 -12.14 -13.20 0.51
N LEU A 135 -13.29 -12.60 0.83
CA LEU A 135 -13.79 -11.42 0.11
C LEU A 135 -12.84 -10.23 0.25
N GLN A 136 -12.38 -9.93 1.46
CA GLN A 136 -11.44 -8.84 1.70
C GLN A 136 -10.11 -9.08 0.98
N MET A 137 -9.63 -10.33 0.97
CA MET A 137 -8.37 -10.70 0.29
C MET A 137 -8.48 -10.60 -1.22
N MET A 138 -9.63 -10.89 -1.83
CA MET A 138 -9.82 -10.70 -3.28
C MET A 138 -9.83 -9.22 -3.69
N ARG A 139 -10.20 -8.35 -2.79
CA ARG A 139 -10.27 -6.90 -3.02
C ARG A 139 -8.93 -6.20 -2.79
N ALA A 140 -8.06 -6.76 -1.95
CA ALA A 140 -6.74 -6.21 -1.64
C ALA A 140 -5.78 -6.42 -2.81
#